data_2b7dcd731de97cfcaabec04062842d52
#
_entry.id   2b7dcd731de97cfcaabec04062842d52
#
_cell.length_a   1.000
_cell.length_b   1.000
_cell.length_c   1.000
_cell.angle_alpha   90.00
_cell.angle_beta   90.00
_cell.angle_gamma   90.00
#
_symmetry.space_group_name_H-M   'P 1'
#
loop_
_entity.id
_entity.type
_entity.pdbx_description
1 polymer ?
#
loop_
_entity_poly.entity_id
_entity_poly.type
_entity_poly.pdbx_seq_one_letter_code
_entity_poly.pdbx_strand_id
1 'polypeptide(L)'
;VSGGQGSEAAAGAAGQGAAGDKISSVLFLCGMNAIRSPMAEALARTMLPATVYIASAGVRQGRRDPFVDAVLAERGLTLGERQPQRYEDLEDGYFDLIVTMAPEAHHVALDAAGTSSVEVEFWPMPDPSVVTGSREQILDAYRDVLKRIETRISGRFGR
;
A
#
# COMPACT_ATOMS: atom_id res chain seq x y z
N VAL A 1 -22.04 -16.81 -7.76
CA VAL A 1 -21.36 -16.43 -8.60
C VAL A 1 -21.32 -16.01 -8.85
N SER A 2 -21.53 -16.50 -7.94
CA SER A 2 -20.89 -16.08 -8.73
C SER A 2 -20.63 -15.54 -8.90
N GLY A 3 -20.91 -15.81 -8.18
CA GLY A 3 -20.09 -15.45 -8.95
C GLY A 3 -19.83 -14.97 -8.85
N GLY A 4 -19.95 -15.48 -8.10
CA GLY A 4 -19.17 -15.13 -8.70
C GLY A 4 -18.97 -14.73 -8.48
N GLN A 5 -18.77 -15.14 -7.89
CA GLN A 5 -18.17 -14.84 -8.43
C GLN A 5 -17.73 -14.53 -8.46
N GLY A 6 -18.04 -15.15 -7.62
CA GLY A 6 -17.22 -14.92 -8.22
C GLY A 6 -16.84 -14.69 -8.05
N SER A 7 -16.51 -15.21 -7.38
CA SER A 7 -15.80 -14.97 -8.03
C SER A 7 -15.40 -14.85 -8.04
N GLU A 8 -15.17 -15.23 -7.54
CA GLU A 8 -14.39 -15.06 -8.33
C GLU A 8 -13.87 -14.92 -8.38
N ALA A 9 -13.96 -15.59 -7.56
CA ALA A 9 -13.16 -15.35 -8.22
C ALA A 9 -12.63 -15.24 -8.23
N ALA A 10 -12.59 -15.67 -7.72
CA ALA A 10 -11.77 -15.40 -8.36
C ALA A 10 -11.30 -15.31 -8.45
N ALA A 11 -11.37 -15.72 -8.01
CA ALA A 11 -10.61 -15.52 -8.73
C ALA A 11 -10.05 -15.46 -8.90
N GLY A 12 -10.15 -15.70 -8.67
CA GLY A 12 -9.21 -15.60 -9.54
C GLY A 12 -8.79 -15.55 -9.68
N ALA A 13 -8.70 -16.01 -9.40
CA ALA A 13 -8.04 -15.87 -10.24
C ALA A 13 -7.58 -15.81 -10.55
N ALA A 14 -7.68 -16.12 -10.34
CA ALA A 14 -7.07 -15.87 -11.21
C ALA A 14 -6.81 -15.69 -11.62
N GLY A 15 -6.98 -15.78 -11.57
CA GLY A 15 -6.49 -15.44 -12.42
C GLY A 15 -6.63 -15.05 -12.69
N GLN A 16 -6.69 -15.11 -12.59
CA GLN A 16 -6.74 -14.63 -13.22
C GLN A 16 -7.11 -14.20 -13.44
N GLY A 17 -7.55 -14.27 -13.20
CA GLY A 17 -7.80 -13.79 -13.55
C GLY A 17 -8.51 -13.34 -13.63
N ALA A 18 -8.48 -13.47 -13.31
CA ALA A 18 -9.08 -13.03 -13.39
C ALA A 18 -9.57 -12.27 -13.48
N ALA A 19 -9.35 -12.63 -13.75
CA ALA A 19 -10.10 -11.68 -14.11
C ALA A 19 -10.35 -10.72 -13.30
N GLY A 20 -10.76 -11.13 -12.98
CA GLY A 20 -11.26 -10.26 -12.33
C GLY A 20 -10.66 -9.30 -11.75
N ASP A 21 -9.75 -9.55 -11.86
CA ASP A 21 -9.11 -8.67 -11.18
C ASP A 21 -8.98 -7.41 -11.82
N LYS A 22 -10.06 -6.79 -11.99
CA LYS A 22 -10.05 -5.49 -12.49
C LYS A 22 -10.01 -4.54 -11.34
N ILE A 23 -8.88 -4.48 -10.71
CA ILE A 23 -8.66 -3.51 -9.66
C ILE A 23 -8.34 -2.19 -10.29
N SER A 24 -9.19 -1.19 -10.06
CA SER A 24 -9.00 0.14 -10.58
C SER A 24 -8.68 1.16 -9.51
N SER A 25 -8.71 0.79 -8.24
CA SER A 25 -8.31 1.67 -7.16
C SER A 25 -7.70 0.89 -6.00
N VAL A 26 -6.58 1.36 -5.49
CA VAL A 26 -5.84 0.70 -4.41
C VAL A 26 -5.48 1.74 -3.36
N LEU A 27 -5.78 1.41 -2.11
CA LEU A 27 -5.36 2.22 -0.96
C LEU A 27 -4.33 1.43 -0.17
N PHE A 28 -3.18 2.04 0.08
CA PHE A 28 -2.18 1.48 0.99
C PHE A 28 -2.35 2.15 2.35
N LEU A 29 -2.46 1.35 3.40
CA LEU A 29 -2.78 1.85 4.73
C LEU A 29 -1.76 1.33 5.75
N CYS A 30 -1.17 2.23 6.51
CA CYS A 30 -0.27 1.88 7.60
C CYS A 30 -0.63 2.69 8.84
N GLY A 31 0.25 2.74 9.84
CA GLY A 31 -0.08 3.44 11.09
C GLY A 31 -0.15 4.95 10.92
N MET A 32 0.89 5.56 10.37
CA MET A 32 1.07 7.01 10.38
C MET A 32 1.07 7.65 8.99
N ASN A 33 1.02 6.89 7.93
CA ASN A 33 1.19 7.36 6.54
C ASN A 33 2.51 8.14 6.37
N ALA A 34 3.52 7.71 7.09
CA ALA A 34 4.82 8.38 7.04
C ALA A 34 5.86 7.58 6.27
N ILE A 35 5.84 6.26 6.35
CA ILE A 35 6.92 5.41 5.82
C ILE A 35 6.39 4.35 4.86
N ARG A 36 5.70 3.32 5.40
CA ARG A 36 5.39 2.12 4.63
C ARG A 36 4.39 2.37 3.52
N SER A 37 3.27 2.99 3.84
CA SER A 37 2.24 3.23 2.82
C SER A 37 2.65 4.29 1.79
N PRO A 38 3.39 5.37 2.15
CA PRO A 38 3.88 6.27 1.10
C PRO A 38 4.88 5.61 0.16
N MET A 39 5.76 4.74 0.68
CA MET A 39 6.67 4.01 -0.20
C MET A 39 5.92 3.10 -1.16
N ALA A 40 4.88 2.43 -0.67
CA ALA A 40 4.05 1.59 -1.52
C ALA A 40 3.35 2.41 -2.59
N GLU A 41 2.83 3.56 -2.22
CA GLU A 41 2.17 4.44 -3.18
C GLU A 41 3.14 4.87 -4.28
N ALA A 42 4.34 5.31 -3.92
CA ALA A 42 5.32 5.77 -4.89
C ALA A 42 5.72 4.65 -5.86
N LEU A 43 5.97 3.45 -5.32
CA LEU A 43 6.31 2.30 -6.15
C LEU A 43 5.16 1.89 -7.06
N ALA A 44 3.96 1.79 -6.49
CA ALA A 44 2.80 1.32 -7.25
C ALA A 44 2.49 2.25 -8.42
N ARG A 45 2.72 3.54 -8.26
CA ARG A 45 2.47 4.50 -9.34
C ARG A 45 3.36 4.25 -10.55
N THR A 46 4.54 3.66 -10.36
CA THR A 46 5.42 3.32 -11.48
C THR A 46 5.21 1.90 -11.98
N MET A 47 4.65 1.02 -11.15
CA MET A 47 4.52 -0.39 -11.48
C MET A 47 3.15 -0.78 -12.02
N LEU A 48 2.12 0.00 -11.74
CA LEU A 48 0.76 -0.30 -12.17
C LEU A 48 0.36 0.62 -13.30
N PRO A 49 -0.66 0.22 -14.11
CA PRO A 49 -1.12 1.08 -15.20
C PRO A 49 -1.59 2.43 -14.68
N ALA A 50 -1.41 3.47 -15.49
CA ALA A 50 -1.79 4.82 -15.10
C ALA A 50 -3.29 4.97 -14.85
N THR A 51 -4.08 4.01 -15.31
CA THR A 51 -5.53 4.02 -15.10
C THR A 51 -5.92 3.58 -13.70
N VAL A 52 -4.99 3.02 -12.92
CA VAL A 52 -5.28 2.59 -11.55
C VAL A 52 -5.09 3.79 -10.62
N TYR A 53 -6.14 4.12 -9.86
CA TYR A 53 -6.04 5.18 -8.86
C TYR A 53 -5.35 4.63 -7.62
N ILE A 54 -4.31 5.32 -7.16
CA ILE A 54 -3.50 4.86 -6.04
C ILE A 54 -3.44 5.96 -5.00
N ALA A 55 -3.68 5.58 -3.75
CA ALA A 55 -3.59 6.51 -2.63
C ALA A 55 -2.97 5.80 -1.44
N SER A 56 -2.56 6.55 -0.45
CA SER A 56 -2.10 6.00 0.83
C SER A 56 -2.61 6.87 1.96
N ALA A 57 -2.76 6.25 3.13
CA ALA A 57 -3.24 6.93 4.32
C ALA A 57 -2.74 6.20 5.56
N GLY A 58 -2.94 6.79 6.72
CA GLY A 58 -2.61 6.18 8.00
C GLY A 58 -3.81 6.12 8.90
N VAL A 59 -3.74 5.29 9.93
CA VAL A 59 -4.74 5.32 10.99
C VAL A 59 -4.65 6.66 11.72
N ARG A 60 -3.42 7.14 11.89
CA ARG A 60 -3.12 8.45 12.44
C ARG A 60 -2.31 9.24 11.43
N GLN A 61 -2.23 10.55 11.60
CA GLN A 61 -1.41 11.38 10.73
C GLN A 61 -0.04 11.57 11.35
N GLY A 62 0.99 11.15 10.62
CA GLY A 62 2.37 11.39 11.04
C GLY A 62 2.98 12.56 10.30
N ARG A 63 4.31 12.55 10.20
CA ARG A 63 5.07 13.55 9.45
C ARG A 63 5.84 12.85 8.35
N ARG A 64 6.15 13.59 7.30
CA ARG A 64 7.04 13.06 6.26
C ARG A 64 8.36 12.66 6.90
N ASP A 65 8.91 11.54 6.43
CA ASP A 65 10.15 11.00 6.95
C ASP A 65 11.24 11.24 5.90
N PRO A 66 12.30 12.01 6.24
CA PRO A 66 13.35 12.29 5.25
C PRO A 66 14.07 11.05 4.74
N PHE A 67 14.13 9.98 5.52
CA PHE A 67 14.75 8.75 5.06
C PHE A 67 13.95 8.10 3.94
N VAL A 68 12.61 8.24 3.98
CA VAL A 68 11.75 7.77 2.89
C VAL A 68 12.09 8.55 1.62
N ASP A 69 12.17 9.88 1.72
CA ASP A 69 12.52 10.69 0.55
C ASP A 69 13.86 10.28 -0.01
N ALA A 70 14.84 10.02 0.88
CA ALA A 70 16.18 9.65 0.45
C ALA A 70 16.22 8.31 -0.31
N VAL A 71 15.55 7.27 0.22
CA VAL A 71 15.60 5.98 -0.46
C VAL A 71 14.76 5.95 -1.73
N LEU A 72 13.68 6.72 -1.77
CA LEU A 72 12.91 6.86 -3.01
C LEU A 72 13.74 7.59 -4.07
N ALA A 73 14.47 8.62 -3.68
CA ALA A 73 15.31 9.36 -4.62
C ALA A 73 16.39 8.46 -5.23
N GLU A 74 16.91 7.48 -4.49
CA GLU A 74 17.87 6.52 -5.02
C GLU A 74 17.30 5.75 -6.21
N ARG A 75 15.98 5.64 -6.29
CA ARG A 75 15.30 4.93 -7.35
C ARG A 75 14.66 5.88 -8.36
N GLY A 76 14.95 7.17 -8.26
CA GLY A 76 14.33 8.15 -9.13
C GLY A 76 12.87 8.41 -8.84
N LEU A 77 12.41 8.08 -7.63
CA LEU A 77 11.02 8.25 -7.24
C LEU A 77 10.87 9.42 -6.27
N THR A 78 9.67 9.99 -6.24
CA THR A 78 9.40 11.11 -5.34
C THR A 78 7.95 11.02 -4.86
N LEU A 79 7.70 11.54 -3.66
CA LEU A 79 6.35 11.73 -3.15
C LEU A 79 5.79 13.10 -3.53
N GLY A 80 6.61 13.96 -4.15
CA GLY A 80 6.19 15.31 -4.45
C GLY A 80 5.93 16.09 -3.18
N GLU A 81 4.87 16.88 -3.18
CA GLU A 81 4.54 17.73 -2.04
C GLU A 81 3.41 17.19 -1.17
N ARG A 82 3.01 15.94 -1.40
CA ARG A 82 1.94 15.38 -0.61
C ARG A 82 2.35 15.26 0.86
N GLN A 83 1.37 15.39 1.75
CA GLN A 83 1.58 15.25 3.19
C GLN A 83 0.89 14.00 3.69
N PRO A 84 1.34 13.42 4.81
CA PRO A 84 0.62 12.31 5.44
C PRO A 84 -0.82 12.68 5.71
N GLN A 85 -1.71 11.70 5.56
CA GLN A 85 -3.15 11.92 5.78
C GLN A 85 -3.75 10.72 6.51
N ARG A 86 -4.84 10.97 7.21
CA ARG A 86 -5.55 9.91 7.93
C ARG A 86 -6.59 9.27 7.04
N TYR A 87 -6.81 7.99 7.29
CA TYR A 87 -7.84 7.25 6.56
C TYR A 87 -9.21 7.92 6.67
N GLU A 88 -9.58 8.36 7.88
CA GLU A 88 -10.90 8.95 8.07
C GLU A 88 -11.07 10.31 7.41
N ASP A 89 -9.98 10.94 6.97
CA ASP A 89 -10.04 12.22 6.28
C ASP A 89 -10.09 12.07 4.76
N LEU A 90 -10.04 10.84 4.24
CA LEU A 90 -10.11 10.63 2.81
C LEU A 90 -11.49 11.00 2.29
N GLU A 91 -11.51 11.78 1.21
CA GLU A 91 -12.76 12.14 0.57
C GLU A 91 -13.27 11.04 -0.34
N ASP A 92 -12.36 10.24 -0.86
CA ASP A 92 -12.74 9.11 -1.70
C ASP A 92 -13.25 8.00 -0.81
N GLY A 93 -14.50 7.63 -0.98
CA GLY A 93 -15.14 6.69 -0.09
C GLY A 93 -14.96 5.23 -0.46
N TYR A 94 -14.37 4.93 -1.61
CA TYR A 94 -14.34 3.55 -2.07
C TYR A 94 -13.03 3.21 -2.77
N PHE A 95 -12.50 2.05 -2.41
CA PHE A 95 -11.34 1.45 -3.08
C PHE A 95 -11.67 0.00 -3.36
N ASP A 96 -11.24 -0.50 -4.51
CA ASP A 96 -11.42 -1.92 -4.84
C ASP A 96 -10.57 -2.79 -3.93
N LEU A 97 -9.38 -2.33 -3.59
CA LEU A 97 -8.45 -3.08 -2.77
C LEU A 97 -7.82 -2.16 -1.73
N ILE A 98 -7.83 -2.59 -0.49
CA ILE A 98 -7.09 -1.93 0.58
C ILE A 98 -5.96 -2.87 1.02
N VAL A 99 -4.73 -2.41 0.89
CA VAL A 99 -3.56 -3.16 1.34
C VAL A 99 -3.11 -2.55 2.66
N THR A 100 -3.14 -3.35 3.71
CA THR A 100 -2.74 -2.91 5.04
C THR A 100 -1.34 -3.42 5.36
N MET A 101 -0.53 -2.62 6.04
CA MET A 101 0.88 -2.92 6.24
C MET A 101 1.29 -2.96 7.70
N ALA A 102 0.33 -2.76 8.59
CA ALA A 102 0.52 -2.82 10.03
C ALA A 102 -0.75 -3.39 10.66
N PRO A 103 -0.63 -4.08 11.82
CA PRO A 103 -1.80 -4.72 12.42
C PRO A 103 -2.95 -3.76 12.74
N GLU A 104 -2.66 -2.58 13.28
CA GLU A 104 -3.74 -1.64 13.60
C GLU A 104 -4.43 -1.14 12.33
N ALA A 105 -3.69 -0.97 11.23
CA ALA A 105 -4.27 -0.57 9.97
C ALA A 105 -5.19 -1.66 9.44
N HIS A 106 -4.81 -2.92 9.65
CA HIS A 106 -5.61 -4.05 9.20
C HIS A 106 -6.95 -4.09 9.93
N HIS A 107 -6.94 -3.87 11.24
CA HIS A 107 -8.18 -3.81 12.02
C HIS A 107 -9.10 -2.69 11.52
N VAL A 108 -8.54 -1.51 11.27
CA VAL A 108 -9.32 -0.38 10.78
C VAL A 108 -9.93 -0.70 9.43
N ALA A 109 -9.16 -1.31 8.54
CA ALA A 109 -9.64 -1.65 7.20
C ALA A 109 -10.76 -2.68 7.25
N LEU A 110 -10.62 -3.71 8.10
CA LEU A 110 -11.63 -4.74 8.22
C LEU A 110 -12.93 -4.17 8.77
N ASP A 111 -12.85 -3.29 9.77
CA ASP A 111 -14.04 -2.66 10.32
C ASP A 111 -14.73 -1.78 9.27
N ALA A 112 -13.94 -1.02 8.52
CA ALA A 112 -14.50 -0.13 7.51
C ALA A 112 -15.09 -0.90 6.34
N ALA A 113 -14.48 -2.02 5.96
CA ALA A 113 -14.97 -2.83 4.87
C ALA A 113 -16.33 -3.46 5.21
N GLY A 114 -16.47 -3.90 6.45
CA GLY A 114 -17.74 -4.49 6.89
C GLY A 114 -18.23 -5.55 5.93
N THR A 115 -19.42 -5.35 5.39
CA THR A 115 -20.01 -6.27 4.43
C THR A 115 -19.89 -5.77 2.99
N SER A 116 -19.10 -4.73 2.75
CA SER A 116 -18.95 -4.19 1.40
C SER A 116 -18.07 -5.12 0.57
N SER A 117 -18.00 -4.83 -0.72
CA SER A 117 -17.25 -5.65 -1.65
C SER A 117 -15.76 -5.28 -1.72
N VAL A 118 -15.29 -4.46 -0.80
CA VAL A 118 -13.87 -4.10 -0.77
C VAL A 118 -13.03 -5.30 -0.37
N GLU A 119 -11.97 -5.55 -1.13
CA GLU A 119 -11.02 -6.60 -0.80
C GLU A 119 -9.94 -6.00 0.11
N VAL A 120 -9.57 -6.71 1.17
CA VAL A 120 -8.55 -6.26 2.10
C VAL A 120 -7.45 -7.31 2.15
N GLU A 121 -6.20 -6.89 1.92
CA GLU A 121 -5.04 -7.77 2.02
C GLU A 121 -4.08 -7.24 3.04
N PHE A 122 -3.48 -8.13 3.82
CA PHE A 122 -2.51 -7.75 4.84
C PHE A 122 -1.10 -8.09 4.35
N TRP A 123 -0.28 -7.05 4.15
CA TRP A 123 1.12 -7.20 3.79
C TRP A 123 1.98 -6.64 4.93
N PRO A 124 2.18 -7.42 6.01
CA PRO A 124 2.92 -6.90 7.16
C PRO A 124 4.34 -6.55 6.77
N MET A 125 4.76 -5.34 7.14
CA MET A 125 6.10 -4.82 6.86
C MET A 125 6.70 -4.32 8.15
N PRO A 126 8.00 -4.56 8.38
CA PRO A 126 8.65 -4.01 9.55
C PRO A 126 8.67 -2.49 9.49
N ASP A 127 8.71 -1.87 10.66
CA ASP A 127 8.83 -0.42 10.76
C ASP A 127 10.33 -0.07 10.83
N PRO A 128 10.91 0.49 9.77
CA PRO A 128 12.35 0.75 9.77
C PRO A 128 12.76 1.89 10.68
N SER A 129 11.81 2.69 11.17
CA SER A 129 12.15 3.83 12.02
C SER A 129 12.64 3.41 13.41
N VAL A 130 12.43 2.15 13.80
CA VAL A 130 12.92 1.66 15.08
C VAL A 130 14.40 1.26 15.04
N VAL A 131 14.99 1.19 13.87
CA VAL A 131 16.38 0.81 13.71
C VAL A 131 17.28 1.97 14.15
N THR A 132 18.31 1.65 14.93
CA THR A 132 19.30 2.61 15.38
C THR A 132 20.66 2.26 14.80
N GLY A 133 21.61 3.20 14.91
CA GLY A 133 22.95 2.98 14.40
C GLY A 133 23.38 4.12 13.50
N SER A 134 24.30 3.83 12.58
CA SER A 134 24.76 4.84 11.63
C SER A 134 23.67 5.21 10.66
N ARG A 135 23.85 6.35 10.00
CA ARG A 135 22.92 6.77 8.94
C ARG A 135 22.78 5.68 7.88
N GLU A 136 23.89 5.06 7.50
CA GLU A 136 23.86 4.04 6.45
C GLU A 136 23.10 2.79 6.91
N GLN A 137 23.23 2.40 8.17
CA GLN A 137 22.49 1.28 8.71
C GLN A 137 20.99 1.58 8.73
N ILE A 138 20.62 2.80 9.07
CA ILE A 138 19.22 3.21 9.07
C ILE A 138 18.68 3.21 7.65
N LEU A 139 19.42 3.78 6.70
CA LEU A 139 19.00 3.79 5.30
C LEU A 139 18.84 2.37 4.76
N ASP A 140 19.72 1.45 5.15
CA ASP A 140 19.60 0.07 4.70
C ASP A 140 18.30 -0.57 5.19
N ALA A 141 17.86 -0.24 6.40
CA ALA A 141 16.58 -0.74 6.88
C ALA A 141 15.42 -0.22 6.02
N TYR A 142 15.46 1.04 5.62
CA TYR A 142 14.44 1.61 4.75
C TYR A 142 14.50 0.99 3.34
N ARG A 143 15.72 0.78 2.81
CA ARG A 143 15.89 0.13 1.51
C ARG A 143 15.31 -1.28 1.51
N ASP A 144 15.50 -2.00 2.61
CA ASP A 144 14.98 -3.36 2.74
C ASP A 144 13.46 -3.38 2.71
N VAL A 145 12.82 -2.48 3.45
CA VAL A 145 11.36 -2.41 3.44
C VAL A 145 10.85 -2.05 2.05
N LEU A 146 11.49 -1.10 1.40
CA LEU A 146 11.11 -0.70 0.04
C LEU A 146 11.18 -1.89 -0.92
N LYS A 147 12.23 -2.69 -0.82
CA LYS A 147 12.39 -3.86 -1.67
C LYS A 147 11.33 -4.93 -1.37
N ARG A 148 10.98 -5.12 -0.11
CA ARG A 148 9.92 -6.06 0.27
C ARG A 148 8.58 -5.63 -0.31
N ILE A 149 8.29 -4.33 -0.27
CA ILE A 149 7.05 -3.79 -0.84
C ILE A 149 7.05 -4.01 -2.35
N GLU A 150 8.15 -3.74 -3.02
CA GLU A 150 8.28 -3.97 -4.46
C GLU A 150 7.99 -5.41 -4.82
N THR A 151 8.54 -6.35 -4.05
CA THR A 151 8.30 -7.78 -4.29
C THR A 151 6.82 -8.13 -4.14
N ARG A 152 6.16 -7.56 -3.14
CA ARG A 152 4.73 -7.83 -2.95
C ARG A 152 3.89 -7.27 -4.09
N ILE A 153 4.20 -6.05 -4.53
CA ILE A 153 3.47 -5.45 -5.65
C ILE A 153 3.66 -6.28 -6.91
N SER A 154 4.91 -6.66 -7.18
CA SER A 154 5.21 -7.47 -8.35
C SER A 154 4.49 -8.81 -8.29
N GLY A 155 4.49 -9.47 -7.14
CA GLY A 155 3.83 -10.75 -6.99
C GLY A 155 2.32 -10.67 -7.12
N ARG A 156 1.72 -9.59 -6.58
CA ARG A 156 0.27 -9.45 -6.58
C ARG A 156 -0.28 -9.02 -7.94
N PHE A 157 0.43 -8.14 -8.64
CA PHE A 157 -0.08 -7.54 -9.87
C PHE A 157 0.65 -8.02 -11.12
N GLY A 158 1.66 -8.86 -10.97
CA GLY A 158 2.38 -9.40 -12.11
C GLY A 158 3.29 -8.42 -12.83
N ARG A 159 3.86 -7.45 -12.09
CA ARG A 159 4.69 -6.40 -12.71
C ARG A 159 6.16 -6.49 -12.33
#